data_a87a967f30fb49c368d28ead8dba5ff3
#
_entry.id   a87a967f30fb49c368d28ead8dba5ff3
#
_cell.length_a   1.000
_cell.length_b   1.000
_cell.length_c   1.000
_cell.angle_alpha   90.00
_cell.angle_beta   90.00
_cell.angle_gamma   90.00
#
_symmetry.space_group_name_H-M   'P 1'
#
loop_
_entity.id
_entity.type
_entity.pdbx_description
1 polymer ?
#
loop_
_entity_poly.entity_id
_entity_poly.type
_entity_poly.pdbx_seq_one_letter_code
_entity_poly.pdbx_strand_id
1 'polypeptide(L)'
;MKIKSLLLAALAFVPSVLSAQVIEGDVLVRGDGVPKDYKIPEGIREIAPNAFATSSVRSIECPASLEVIGQCAFFYATELKSVTFAPNSKLKTIGEQAFSDCTNLETIELPNSVDSIGVNAFVLCENLKKITIPTGLRKLSRSTFMSCSNLMKVKFPETLKEIDETCFANCVSLTSLTLTGVETIGERAFYNCKVLTNVKLNEGLKEIKDNAFQRCIAIETLELPASIEKTGAKLFLQCPEFNGFTVVAGSKYMMADGGVLYSKDKTTLYECPQTAKSDNFVVPAETKLIRSMAFFECQDIKAITLPKNLEKVGTGALSNNGMATFNFATNDYLIYEDNALYYRSQNGNGLYLMAIPCKGTKTEFLLQPKTSYIADYAFSYNNSMQKVSLPDPVIGIGPRAFYACHGLKDIYSYRETAPTLGEEVFGDVEFNKVYLHVRKGSEKSYADNNWLFLWGDNIEGDYPDVVDAIKGVTTASADLTVIRLNATEVRLTADTNISSVELYNAAGSLVSENKQLGSNEVVLTLPHRGVYVAKLRLANRSVKVVKI
;
A
#
# COMPACT_ATOMS: atom_id res chain seq x y z
N MET A 1 -5.42 15.47 8.11
CA MET A 1 -6.73 15.83 7.57
C MET A 1 -7.77 15.56 8.64
N LYS A 2 -8.58 16.57 8.97
CA LYS A 2 -9.49 16.55 10.12
C LYS A 2 -10.67 15.61 9.81
N ILE A 3 -10.73 14.44 10.45
CA ILE A 3 -11.96 13.65 10.53
C ILE A 3 -12.78 14.27 11.66
N LYS A 4 -13.51 15.32 11.35
CA LYS A 4 -14.64 15.80 12.13
C LYS A 4 -15.89 15.59 11.32
N SER A 5 -16.86 14.98 11.93
CA SER A 5 -18.25 14.80 11.49
C SER A 5 -18.55 13.58 10.62
N LEU A 6 -19.11 12.59 11.28
CA LEU A 6 -20.32 11.88 10.82
C LEU A 6 -20.75 10.89 11.91
N LEU A 7 -21.43 11.39 12.93
CA LEU A 7 -22.34 10.63 13.83
C LEU A 7 -23.03 11.59 14.80
N LEU A 8 -23.70 12.60 14.22
CA LEU A 8 -24.68 13.41 14.96
C LEU A 8 -26.02 13.32 14.24
N ALA A 9 -26.70 12.20 14.41
CA ALA A 9 -28.12 12.13 14.05
C ALA A 9 -28.75 11.00 14.89
N ALA A 10 -29.36 11.38 15.98
CA ALA A 10 -30.48 10.84 16.71
C ALA A 10 -30.34 11.04 18.24
N LEU A 11 -30.20 12.30 18.66
CA LEU A 11 -30.60 12.66 20.02
C LEU A 11 -31.81 13.58 19.89
N ALA A 12 -32.99 12.98 19.95
CA ALA A 12 -34.23 13.73 20.12
C ALA A 12 -34.17 14.47 21.48
N PHE A 13 -34.27 15.80 21.41
CA PHE A 13 -34.41 16.67 22.58
C PHE A 13 -35.68 16.30 23.34
N VAL A 14 -35.53 15.73 24.52
CA VAL A 14 -36.58 15.67 25.53
C VAL A 14 -36.18 16.67 26.62
N PRO A 15 -37.07 17.60 27.05
CA PRO A 15 -36.73 18.63 28.00
C PRO A 15 -36.38 18.07 29.37
N SER A 16 -35.38 18.69 30.01
CA SER A 16 -34.79 18.40 31.29
C SER A 16 -35.81 18.23 32.43
N VAL A 17 -35.96 16.98 32.84
CA VAL A 17 -36.27 16.68 34.22
C VAL A 17 -34.96 16.23 34.85
N LEU A 18 -34.52 16.91 35.93
CA LEU A 18 -33.43 16.42 36.78
C LEU A 18 -33.77 14.98 37.19
N SER A 19 -33.29 13.99 36.46
CA SER A 19 -33.50 12.60 36.78
C SER A 19 -32.28 12.09 37.52
N ALA A 20 -32.50 11.84 38.79
CA ALA A 20 -31.65 11.02 39.61
C ALA A 20 -31.28 9.71 38.88
N GLN A 21 -30.12 9.14 39.24
CA GLN A 21 -29.78 7.74 38.95
C GLN A 21 -30.99 6.84 38.77
N VAL A 22 -31.03 6.05 37.69
CA VAL A 22 -32.07 5.05 37.46
C VAL A 22 -31.46 3.66 37.63
N ILE A 23 -31.95 2.91 38.59
CA ILE A 23 -31.62 1.49 38.82
C ILE A 23 -32.87 0.67 38.58
N GLU A 24 -32.77 -0.36 37.75
CA GLU A 24 -33.83 -1.34 37.52
C GLU A 24 -33.32 -2.74 37.91
N GLY A 25 -33.78 -3.24 39.04
CA GLY A 25 -33.26 -4.49 39.60
C GLY A 25 -31.80 -4.40 40.02
N ASP A 26 -30.95 -5.17 39.37
CA ASP A 26 -29.49 -5.20 39.56
C ASP A 26 -28.71 -4.45 38.42
N VAL A 27 -29.42 -3.66 37.61
CA VAL A 27 -28.86 -2.90 36.48
C VAL A 27 -28.91 -1.41 36.75
N LEU A 28 -27.79 -0.73 36.62
CA LEU A 28 -27.69 0.73 36.60
C LEU A 28 -27.93 1.22 35.17
N VAL A 29 -29.16 1.65 34.92
CA VAL A 29 -29.64 2.02 33.58
C VAL A 29 -29.18 3.44 33.19
N ARG A 30 -29.11 4.36 34.18
CA ARG A 30 -28.75 5.76 33.92
C ARG A 30 -28.02 6.37 35.10
N GLY A 31 -26.92 7.06 34.85
CA GLY A 31 -26.05 7.66 35.83
C GLY A 31 -25.66 9.12 35.55
N ASP A 32 -26.36 9.81 34.64
CA ASP A 32 -26.04 11.18 34.24
C ASP A 32 -26.33 12.25 35.31
N GLY A 33 -27.12 11.95 36.30
CA GLY A 33 -27.44 12.84 37.42
C GLY A 33 -26.71 12.55 38.75
N VAL A 34 -25.72 11.65 38.75
CA VAL A 34 -25.00 11.28 39.99
C VAL A 34 -23.96 12.34 40.39
N PRO A 35 -23.48 12.31 41.67
CA PRO A 35 -22.34 13.12 42.08
C PRO A 35 -21.11 12.90 41.22
N LYS A 36 -20.23 13.90 41.12
CA LYS A 36 -18.99 13.80 40.35
C LYS A 36 -18.09 12.64 40.79
N ASP A 37 -18.04 12.38 42.07
CA ASP A 37 -17.37 11.22 42.66
C ASP A 37 -18.47 10.27 43.13
N TYR A 38 -18.66 9.18 42.39
CA TYR A 38 -19.81 8.32 42.56
C TYR A 38 -19.43 6.88 42.92
N LYS A 39 -20.03 6.37 43.98
CA LYS A 39 -19.95 4.97 44.40
C LYS A 39 -21.19 4.22 43.96
N ILE A 40 -21.03 3.26 43.06
CA ILE A 40 -22.14 2.39 42.63
C ILE A 40 -22.56 1.48 43.80
N PRO A 41 -23.86 1.37 44.11
CA PRO A 41 -24.34 0.54 45.20
C PRO A 41 -23.97 -0.93 45.05
N GLU A 42 -23.77 -1.62 46.17
CA GLU A 42 -23.63 -3.08 46.18
C GLU A 42 -24.90 -3.76 45.64
N GLY A 43 -24.74 -4.89 44.97
CA GLY A 43 -25.82 -5.61 44.33
C GLY A 43 -26.00 -5.30 42.84
N ILE A 44 -25.46 -4.15 42.36
CA ILE A 44 -25.45 -3.86 40.92
C ILE A 44 -24.51 -4.82 40.23
N ARG A 45 -25.04 -5.52 39.20
CA ARG A 45 -24.28 -6.46 38.37
C ARG A 45 -23.97 -5.94 36.98
N GLU A 46 -24.74 -4.97 36.48
CA GLU A 46 -24.56 -4.39 35.17
C GLU A 46 -24.63 -2.86 35.19
N ILE A 47 -23.72 -2.21 34.50
CA ILE A 47 -23.86 -0.84 34.03
C ILE A 47 -24.37 -0.93 32.60
N ALA A 48 -25.60 -0.46 32.38
CA ALA A 48 -26.28 -0.58 31.10
C ALA A 48 -25.55 0.17 29.96
N PRO A 49 -25.80 -0.14 28.69
CA PRO A 49 -25.30 0.62 27.58
C PRO A 49 -25.62 2.13 27.70
N ASN A 50 -24.64 2.98 27.45
CA ASN A 50 -24.71 4.45 27.53
C ASN A 50 -25.04 5.02 28.93
N ALA A 51 -25.01 4.27 29.99
CA ALA A 51 -25.47 4.72 31.33
C ALA A 51 -24.80 6.01 31.83
N PHE A 52 -23.52 6.22 31.54
CA PHE A 52 -22.74 7.42 31.87
C PHE A 52 -22.22 8.12 30.63
N ALA A 53 -22.78 7.86 29.46
CA ALA A 53 -22.32 8.52 28.24
C ALA A 53 -22.45 10.05 28.36
N THR A 54 -21.38 10.77 27.98
CA THR A 54 -21.30 12.25 28.08
C THR A 54 -21.50 12.84 29.49
N SER A 55 -21.48 12.01 30.53
CA SER A 55 -21.66 12.48 31.91
C SER A 55 -20.46 13.29 32.41
N SER A 56 -20.69 14.13 33.42
CA SER A 56 -19.63 14.90 34.09
C SER A 56 -19.04 14.18 35.31
N VAL A 57 -19.22 12.85 35.39
CA VAL A 57 -18.65 12.03 36.46
C VAL A 57 -17.13 12.09 36.41
N ARG A 58 -16.47 12.22 37.58
CA ARG A 58 -15.02 12.34 37.70
C ARG A 58 -14.36 11.07 38.21
N SER A 59 -14.99 10.39 39.15
CA SER A 59 -14.53 9.09 39.63
C SER A 59 -15.68 8.12 39.84
N ILE A 60 -15.42 6.84 39.61
CA ILE A 60 -16.37 5.74 39.83
C ILE A 60 -15.74 4.69 40.74
N GLU A 61 -16.45 4.31 41.78
CA GLU A 61 -16.15 3.12 42.59
C GLU A 61 -17.15 2.00 42.24
N CYS A 62 -16.66 0.92 41.62
CA CYS A 62 -17.47 -0.22 41.24
C CYS A 62 -17.55 -1.27 42.33
N PRO A 63 -18.76 -1.83 42.62
CA PRO A 63 -18.96 -2.85 43.64
C PRO A 63 -18.37 -4.20 43.24
N ALA A 64 -18.19 -5.08 44.22
CA ALA A 64 -17.71 -6.44 43.95
C ALA A 64 -18.70 -7.28 43.12
N SER A 65 -19.99 -6.96 43.19
CA SER A 65 -21.06 -7.62 42.45
C SER A 65 -21.06 -7.35 40.94
N LEU A 66 -20.37 -6.28 40.46
CA LEU A 66 -20.41 -5.88 39.07
C LEU A 66 -19.80 -6.95 38.15
N GLU A 67 -20.53 -7.35 37.12
CA GLU A 67 -20.16 -8.37 36.15
C GLU A 67 -19.98 -7.80 34.74
N VAL A 68 -20.76 -6.77 34.35
CA VAL A 68 -20.78 -6.21 33.02
C VAL A 68 -20.72 -4.68 33.03
N ILE A 69 -19.84 -4.12 32.23
CA ILE A 69 -19.88 -2.72 31.81
C ILE A 69 -20.34 -2.72 30.35
N GLY A 70 -21.51 -2.15 30.09
CA GLY A 70 -22.20 -2.20 28.79
C GLY A 70 -21.49 -1.40 27.70
N GLN A 71 -21.98 -1.55 26.47
CA GLN A 71 -21.51 -0.80 25.31
C GLN A 71 -21.66 0.71 25.53
N CYS A 72 -20.63 1.49 25.18
CA CYS A 72 -20.62 2.95 25.33
C CYS A 72 -20.95 3.43 26.77
N ALA A 73 -20.82 2.60 27.81
CA ALA A 73 -21.28 2.91 29.16
C ALA A 73 -20.73 4.26 29.68
N PHE A 74 -19.49 4.62 29.35
CA PHE A 74 -18.83 5.89 29.70
C PHE A 74 -18.37 6.66 28.43
N PHE A 75 -19.01 6.41 27.30
CA PHE A 75 -18.65 7.08 26.05
C PHE A 75 -18.65 8.60 26.21
N TYR A 76 -17.51 9.22 25.82
CA TYR A 76 -17.34 10.68 25.90
C TYR A 76 -17.53 11.27 27.33
N ALA A 77 -17.28 10.49 28.39
CA ALA A 77 -17.24 10.96 29.77
C ALA A 77 -15.89 11.69 30.01
N THR A 78 -15.72 12.87 29.42
CA THR A 78 -14.44 13.57 29.34
C THR A 78 -13.90 14.06 30.70
N GLU A 79 -14.74 14.19 31.74
CA GLU A 79 -14.28 14.51 33.09
C GLU A 79 -13.81 13.30 33.89
N LEU A 80 -14.07 12.06 33.43
CA LEU A 80 -13.72 10.82 34.14
C LEU A 80 -12.20 10.66 34.25
N LYS A 81 -11.70 10.62 35.50
CA LYS A 81 -10.26 10.50 35.80
C LYS A 81 -9.86 9.12 36.29
N SER A 82 -10.74 8.44 36.99
CA SER A 82 -10.45 7.13 37.57
C SER A 82 -11.69 6.24 37.70
N VAL A 83 -11.44 4.95 37.53
CA VAL A 83 -12.40 3.89 37.82
C VAL A 83 -11.70 2.88 38.72
N THR A 84 -12.29 2.58 39.84
CA THR A 84 -11.80 1.60 40.82
C THR A 84 -12.77 0.45 41.00
N PHE A 85 -12.27 -0.72 41.29
CA PHE A 85 -13.06 -1.92 41.50
C PHE A 85 -12.81 -2.46 42.91
N ALA A 86 -13.88 -2.89 43.57
CA ALA A 86 -13.78 -3.51 44.88
C ALA A 86 -12.92 -4.79 44.84
N PRO A 87 -12.28 -5.18 45.96
CA PRO A 87 -11.61 -6.47 46.05
C PRO A 87 -12.55 -7.62 45.67
N ASN A 88 -12.01 -8.64 44.98
CA ASN A 88 -12.76 -9.80 44.50
C ASN A 88 -13.89 -9.45 43.50
N SER A 89 -13.71 -8.38 42.73
CA SER A 89 -14.63 -8.00 41.66
C SER A 89 -14.94 -9.16 40.74
N LYS A 90 -16.24 -9.30 40.41
CA LYS A 90 -16.76 -10.31 39.47
C LYS A 90 -16.80 -9.83 38.01
N LEU A 91 -16.27 -8.64 37.70
CA LEU A 91 -16.33 -8.07 36.37
C LEU A 91 -15.74 -9.05 35.33
N LYS A 92 -16.55 -9.38 34.33
CA LYS A 92 -16.20 -10.26 33.20
C LYS A 92 -16.06 -9.52 31.90
N THR A 93 -16.99 -8.62 31.63
CA THR A 93 -17.11 -7.99 30.31
C THR A 93 -17.03 -6.48 30.39
N ILE A 94 -16.19 -5.91 29.53
CA ILE A 94 -16.19 -4.48 29.19
C ILE A 94 -16.65 -4.37 27.75
N GLY A 95 -17.76 -3.69 27.51
CA GLY A 95 -18.43 -3.58 26.22
C GLY A 95 -17.63 -2.78 25.17
N GLU A 96 -18.14 -2.82 23.95
CA GLU A 96 -17.62 -2.01 22.85
C GLU A 96 -17.71 -0.52 23.20
N GLN A 97 -16.62 0.25 22.92
CA GLN A 97 -16.55 1.69 23.19
C GLN A 97 -16.85 2.09 24.65
N ALA A 98 -16.79 1.18 25.60
CA ALA A 98 -17.24 1.42 26.97
C ALA A 98 -16.61 2.65 27.62
N PHE A 99 -15.34 2.95 27.35
CA PHE A 99 -14.58 4.11 27.81
C PHE A 99 -14.02 4.95 26.66
N SER A 100 -14.60 4.83 25.45
CA SER A 100 -14.15 5.63 24.31
C SER A 100 -14.27 7.12 24.63
N ASP A 101 -13.23 7.90 24.25
CA ASP A 101 -13.18 9.35 24.45
C ASP A 101 -13.23 9.81 25.93
N CYS A 102 -12.88 8.93 26.88
CA CYS A 102 -12.62 9.34 28.26
C CYS A 102 -11.23 10.01 28.35
N THR A 103 -11.09 11.19 27.73
CA THR A 103 -9.79 11.84 27.49
C THR A 103 -9.01 12.14 28.78
N ASN A 104 -9.67 12.33 29.91
CA ASN A 104 -9.04 12.57 31.22
C ASN A 104 -8.83 11.30 32.07
N LEU A 105 -9.14 10.11 31.57
CA LEU A 105 -8.93 8.87 32.32
C LEU A 105 -7.42 8.64 32.51
N GLU A 106 -6.93 8.80 33.73
CA GLU A 106 -5.51 8.66 34.06
C GLU A 106 -5.16 7.25 34.53
N THR A 107 -6.06 6.62 35.28
CA THR A 107 -5.82 5.32 35.89
C THR A 107 -7.06 4.43 35.89
N ILE A 108 -6.85 3.17 35.52
CA ILE A 108 -7.82 2.10 35.67
C ILE A 108 -7.04 0.80 35.95
N GLU A 109 -7.39 0.09 37.03
CA GLU A 109 -6.79 -1.20 37.35
C GLU A 109 -7.82 -2.29 37.14
N LEU A 110 -7.79 -2.92 35.96
CA LEU A 110 -8.75 -3.94 35.57
C LEU A 110 -8.60 -5.21 36.42
N PRO A 111 -9.70 -5.76 36.95
CA PRO A 111 -9.67 -7.04 37.69
C PRO A 111 -9.24 -8.21 36.80
N ASN A 112 -8.50 -9.17 37.36
CA ASN A 112 -8.09 -10.38 36.64
C ASN A 112 -9.25 -11.29 36.21
N SER A 113 -10.45 -11.03 36.74
CA SER A 113 -11.68 -11.71 36.34
C SER A 113 -12.19 -11.32 34.97
N VAL A 114 -11.73 -10.20 34.40
CA VAL A 114 -12.11 -9.73 33.06
C VAL A 114 -11.55 -10.68 32.00
N ASP A 115 -12.43 -11.22 31.19
CA ASP A 115 -12.12 -12.14 30.10
C ASP A 115 -12.54 -11.62 28.70
N SER A 116 -13.29 -10.49 28.66
CA SER A 116 -13.71 -9.85 27.42
C SER A 116 -13.59 -8.33 27.50
N ILE A 117 -12.91 -7.72 26.51
CA ILE A 117 -12.86 -6.28 26.29
C ILE A 117 -13.25 -6.03 24.82
N GLY A 118 -14.29 -5.22 24.62
CA GLY A 118 -14.86 -4.93 23.31
C GLY A 118 -13.97 -4.06 22.42
N VAL A 119 -14.36 -3.98 21.15
CA VAL A 119 -13.71 -3.13 20.15
C VAL A 119 -13.75 -1.66 20.60
N ASN A 120 -12.67 -0.91 20.42
CA ASN A 120 -12.55 0.51 20.78
C ASN A 120 -12.79 0.82 22.27
N ALA A 121 -12.73 -0.16 23.17
CA ALA A 121 -13.17 0.03 24.56
C ALA A 121 -12.50 1.21 25.28
N PHE A 122 -11.23 1.53 24.98
CA PHE A 122 -10.45 2.62 25.56
C PHE A 122 -9.87 3.56 24.49
N VAL A 123 -10.48 3.61 23.30
CA VAL A 123 -9.99 4.50 22.23
C VAL A 123 -10.04 5.95 22.70
N LEU A 124 -8.97 6.74 22.41
CA LEU A 124 -8.87 8.15 22.80
C LEU A 124 -8.88 8.42 24.33
N CYS A 125 -8.51 7.43 25.16
CA CYS A 125 -8.17 7.68 26.55
C CYS A 125 -6.79 8.34 26.63
N GLU A 126 -6.70 9.60 26.19
CA GLU A 126 -5.44 10.28 25.94
C GLU A 126 -4.54 10.39 27.18
N ASN A 127 -5.11 10.55 28.37
CA ASN A 127 -4.35 10.69 29.62
C ASN A 127 -4.02 9.38 30.34
N LEU A 128 -4.42 8.21 29.78
CA LEU A 128 -4.10 6.91 30.36
C LEU A 128 -2.60 6.64 30.29
N LYS A 129 -1.92 6.53 31.45
CA LYS A 129 -0.44 6.43 31.52
C LYS A 129 0.08 5.00 31.53
N LYS A 130 -0.68 4.09 32.11
CA LYS A 130 -0.31 2.68 32.25
C LYS A 130 -1.53 1.79 32.25
N ILE A 131 -1.37 0.56 31.79
CA ILE A 131 -2.40 -0.48 31.88
C ILE A 131 -1.77 -1.84 32.15
N THR A 132 -2.43 -2.61 33.01
CA THR A 132 -2.15 -4.05 33.19
C THR A 132 -3.27 -4.83 32.54
N ILE A 133 -2.95 -5.65 31.56
CA ILE A 133 -3.92 -6.49 30.87
C ILE A 133 -4.29 -7.67 31.79
N PRO A 134 -5.60 -7.89 32.03
CA PRO A 134 -6.07 -8.98 32.92
C PRO A 134 -5.61 -10.37 32.46
N THR A 135 -5.34 -11.24 33.44
CA THR A 135 -4.94 -12.63 33.16
C THR A 135 -6.09 -13.49 32.60
N GLY A 136 -7.33 -13.05 32.72
CA GLY A 136 -8.49 -13.70 32.10
C GLY A 136 -8.53 -13.58 30.58
N LEU A 137 -7.91 -12.53 30.02
CA LEU A 137 -7.94 -12.24 28.58
C LEU A 137 -7.07 -13.18 27.75
N ARG A 138 -7.62 -13.59 26.60
CA ARG A 138 -6.92 -14.33 25.54
C ARG A 138 -6.65 -13.47 24.33
N LYS A 139 -7.48 -12.44 24.10
CA LYS A 139 -7.40 -11.54 22.95
C LYS A 139 -7.66 -10.09 23.41
N LEU A 140 -6.88 -9.16 22.87
CA LEU A 140 -7.19 -7.74 22.83
C LEU A 140 -7.85 -7.43 21.49
N SER A 141 -9.06 -6.89 21.56
CA SER A 141 -9.87 -6.58 20.39
C SER A 141 -9.31 -5.39 19.58
N ARG A 142 -9.80 -5.24 18.36
CA ARG A 142 -9.40 -4.15 17.45
C ARG A 142 -9.52 -2.78 18.15
N SER A 143 -8.48 -1.97 17.97
CA SER A 143 -8.39 -0.58 18.43
C SER A 143 -8.65 -0.36 19.92
N THR A 144 -8.51 -1.40 20.77
CA THR A 144 -8.87 -1.32 22.21
C THR A 144 -8.21 -0.10 22.89
N PHE A 145 -6.93 0.19 22.63
CA PHE A 145 -6.17 1.32 23.20
C PHE A 145 -5.69 2.29 22.14
N MET A 146 -6.34 2.36 20.98
CA MET A 146 -5.95 3.27 19.91
C MET A 146 -6.01 4.71 20.39
N SER A 147 -4.97 5.49 20.10
CA SER A 147 -4.83 6.90 20.47
C SER A 147 -4.81 7.19 21.98
N CYS A 148 -4.39 6.22 22.79
CA CYS A 148 -4.00 6.47 24.17
C CYS A 148 -2.62 7.17 24.17
N SER A 149 -2.58 8.45 23.85
CA SER A 149 -1.35 9.18 23.50
C SER A 149 -0.32 9.27 24.62
N ASN A 150 -0.75 9.27 25.88
CA ASN A 150 0.13 9.28 27.06
C ASN A 150 0.43 7.89 27.64
N LEU A 151 0.00 6.81 26.96
CA LEU A 151 0.25 5.44 27.42
C LEU A 151 1.73 5.09 27.26
N MET A 152 2.45 5.04 28.39
CA MET A 152 3.90 4.78 28.43
C MET A 152 4.23 3.31 28.67
N LYS A 153 3.37 2.57 29.36
CA LYS A 153 3.66 1.21 29.80
C LYS A 153 2.43 0.30 29.78
N VAL A 154 2.59 -0.85 29.16
CA VAL A 154 1.61 -1.95 29.14
C VAL A 154 2.25 -3.19 29.75
N LYS A 155 1.53 -3.85 30.67
CA LYS A 155 1.94 -5.16 31.20
C LYS A 155 1.05 -6.24 30.59
N PHE A 156 1.65 -7.16 29.85
CA PHE A 156 0.98 -8.28 29.17
C PHE A 156 1.06 -9.54 30.02
N PRO A 157 -0.04 -10.33 30.18
CA PRO A 157 -0.02 -11.63 30.82
C PRO A 157 0.40 -12.73 29.83
N GLU A 158 0.90 -13.84 30.35
CA GLU A 158 1.23 -15.04 29.54
C GLU A 158 0.00 -15.69 28.87
N THR A 159 -1.19 -15.41 29.40
CA THR A 159 -2.45 -15.93 28.88
C THR A 159 -2.89 -15.28 27.58
N LEU A 160 -2.44 -14.05 27.28
CA LEU A 160 -2.82 -13.32 26.09
C LEU A 160 -2.20 -13.96 24.83
N LYS A 161 -3.03 -14.30 23.84
CA LYS A 161 -2.64 -14.96 22.60
C LYS A 161 -2.68 -14.05 21.39
N GLU A 162 -3.57 -13.07 21.39
CA GLU A 162 -3.76 -12.22 20.22
C GLU A 162 -3.86 -10.73 20.60
N ILE A 163 -3.12 -9.90 19.88
CA ILE A 163 -3.26 -8.45 19.83
C ILE A 163 -3.82 -8.12 18.45
N ASP A 164 -5.07 -7.67 18.39
CA ASP A 164 -5.78 -7.48 17.14
C ASP A 164 -5.37 -6.16 16.43
N GLU A 165 -5.98 -5.91 15.28
CA GLU A 165 -5.72 -4.76 14.40
C GLU A 165 -5.78 -3.43 15.16
N THR A 166 -4.81 -2.56 14.91
CA THR A 166 -4.71 -1.18 15.43
C THR A 166 -4.83 -1.03 16.95
N CYS A 167 -4.64 -2.13 17.70
CA CYS A 167 -4.93 -2.18 19.14
C CYS A 167 -4.22 -1.09 19.95
N PHE A 168 -2.96 -0.79 19.66
CA PHE A 168 -2.14 0.27 20.27
C PHE A 168 -1.73 1.35 19.26
N ALA A 169 -2.46 1.50 18.16
CA ALA A 169 -2.13 2.53 17.17
C ALA A 169 -2.18 3.93 17.79
N ASN A 170 -1.22 4.78 17.44
CA ASN A 170 -1.05 6.14 17.99
C ASN A 170 -0.80 6.22 19.51
N CYS A 171 -0.30 5.16 20.15
CA CYS A 171 0.24 5.24 21.50
C CYS A 171 1.64 5.87 21.45
N VAL A 172 1.69 7.18 21.17
CA VAL A 172 2.92 7.91 20.81
C VAL A 172 3.93 8.03 21.96
N SER A 173 3.52 7.76 23.21
CA SER A 173 4.38 7.74 24.39
C SER A 173 4.83 6.35 24.83
N LEU A 174 4.44 5.29 24.14
CA LEU A 174 4.82 3.90 24.47
C LEU A 174 6.31 3.71 24.19
N THR A 175 7.12 3.46 25.24
CA THR A 175 8.58 3.38 25.13
C THR A 175 9.11 1.97 24.95
N SER A 176 8.41 0.98 25.48
CA SER A 176 8.83 -0.42 25.43
C SER A 176 7.66 -1.38 25.29
N LEU A 177 7.92 -2.50 24.63
CA LEU A 177 7.00 -3.61 24.46
C LEU A 177 7.69 -4.90 24.91
N THR A 178 7.12 -5.61 25.87
CA THR A 178 7.59 -6.94 26.27
C THR A 178 6.41 -7.89 26.26
N LEU A 179 6.40 -8.79 25.29
CA LEU A 179 5.37 -9.82 25.13
C LEU A 179 5.81 -11.10 25.85
N THR A 180 4.86 -11.84 26.39
CA THR A 180 5.14 -13.05 27.18
C THR A 180 4.37 -14.29 26.74
N GLY A 181 3.25 -14.15 26.02
CA GLY A 181 2.42 -15.28 25.63
C GLY A 181 1.75 -15.14 24.26
N VAL A 182 2.01 -14.02 23.56
CA VAL A 182 1.33 -13.64 22.32
C VAL A 182 1.77 -14.56 21.17
N GLU A 183 0.79 -15.04 20.41
CA GLU A 183 0.98 -15.86 19.21
C GLU A 183 0.78 -15.05 17.91
N THR A 184 -0.07 -14.02 17.96
CA THR A 184 -0.36 -13.18 16.78
C THR A 184 -0.39 -11.70 17.12
N ILE A 185 0.31 -10.89 16.31
CA ILE A 185 0.25 -9.42 16.30
C ILE A 185 -0.50 -9.00 15.05
N GLY A 186 -1.59 -8.24 15.23
CA GLY A 186 -2.50 -7.78 14.18
C GLY A 186 -1.92 -6.70 13.27
N GLU A 187 -2.66 -6.41 12.20
CA GLU A 187 -2.32 -5.35 11.25
C GLU A 187 -2.26 -4.00 11.98
N ARG A 188 -1.18 -3.23 11.73
CA ARG A 188 -0.98 -1.90 12.34
C ARG A 188 -1.16 -1.86 13.86
N ALA A 189 -0.98 -3.00 14.56
CA ALA A 189 -1.24 -3.09 16.00
C ALA A 189 -0.48 -2.03 16.82
N PHE A 190 0.73 -1.65 16.41
CA PHE A 190 1.57 -0.62 17.02
C PHE A 190 1.87 0.54 16.06
N TYR A 191 0.95 0.82 15.13
CA TYR A 191 1.09 1.94 14.19
C TYR A 191 1.37 3.26 14.92
N ASN A 192 2.42 3.99 14.47
CA ASN A 192 2.75 5.32 14.97
C ASN A 192 3.07 5.39 16.48
N CYS A 193 3.67 4.32 17.03
CA CYS A 193 4.27 4.35 18.37
C CYS A 193 5.68 4.99 18.27
N LYS A 194 5.73 6.32 18.19
CA LYS A 194 6.91 7.09 17.75
C LYS A 194 8.16 6.93 18.61
N VAL A 195 8.00 6.72 19.93
CA VAL A 195 9.12 6.62 20.88
C VAL A 195 9.39 5.18 21.33
N LEU A 196 8.75 4.20 20.67
CA LEU A 196 8.97 2.78 20.94
C LEU A 196 10.37 2.38 20.46
N THR A 197 11.27 2.05 21.40
CA THR A 197 12.64 1.67 21.09
C THR A 197 12.94 0.21 21.40
N ASN A 198 12.36 -0.33 22.46
CA ASN A 198 12.69 -1.66 22.96
C ASN A 198 11.49 -2.60 22.76
N VAL A 199 11.62 -3.52 21.80
CA VAL A 199 10.60 -4.54 21.50
C VAL A 199 11.18 -5.91 21.79
N LYS A 200 10.61 -6.58 22.80
CA LYS A 200 10.94 -7.96 23.16
C LYS A 200 9.76 -8.86 22.80
N LEU A 201 9.96 -9.68 21.80
CA LEU A 201 9.00 -10.69 21.36
C LEU A 201 9.25 -12.00 22.10
N ASN A 202 8.19 -12.75 22.42
CA ASN A 202 8.30 -14.02 23.11
C ASN A 202 8.48 -15.21 22.16
N GLU A 203 9.13 -16.26 22.60
CA GLU A 203 9.00 -17.55 21.93
C GLU A 203 7.54 -18.03 21.98
N GLY A 204 7.06 -18.60 20.87
CA GLY A 204 5.65 -18.93 20.64
C GLY A 204 4.91 -17.90 19.78
N LEU A 205 5.49 -16.72 19.51
CA LEU A 205 4.95 -15.80 18.50
C LEU A 205 5.10 -16.42 17.10
N LYS A 206 3.98 -16.55 16.39
CA LYS A 206 3.89 -17.22 15.08
C LYS A 206 3.70 -16.27 13.93
N GLU A 207 2.95 -15.19 14.14
CA GLU A 207 2.55 -14.28 13.07
C GLU A 207 2.62 -12.80 13.49
N ILE A 208 3.19 -11.97 12.62
CA ILE A 208 3.10 -10.50 12.69
C ILE A 208 2.49 -10.05 11.37
N LYS A 209 1.32 -9.39 11.41
CA LYS A 209 0.59 -8.96 10.21
C LYS A 209 1.14 -7.66 9.62
N ASP A 210 0.57 -7.24 8.49
CA ASP A 210 1.01 -6.10 7.68
C ASP A 210 1.15 -4.81 8.50
N ASN A 211 2.22 -4.06 8.26
CA ASN A 211 2.43 -2.73 8.83
C ASN A 211 2.39 -2.66 10.37
N ALA A 212 2.61 -3.78 11.07
CA ALA A 212 2.42 -3.87 12.52
C ALA A 212 3.16 -2.77 13.31
N PHE A 213 4.33 -2.34 12.85
CA PHE A 213 5.17 -1.29 13.45
C PHE A 213 5.37 -0.08 12.52
N GLN A 214 4.46 0.14 11.58
CA GLN A 214 4.53 1.31 10.69
C GLN A 214 4.62 2.61 11.50
N ARG A 215 5.52 3.51 11.11
CA ARG A 215 5.79 4.80 11.79
C ARG A 215 6.32 4.68 13.23
N CYS A 216 6.88 3.55 13.61
CA CYS A 216 7.65 3.39 14.84
C CYS A 216 9.07 3.92 14.61
N ILE A 217 9.20 5.24 14.53
CA ILE A 217 10.41 5.93 14.03
C ILE A 217 11.66 5.77 14.91
N ALA A 218 11.52 5.29 16.14
CA ALA A 218 12.63 5.10 17.07
C ALA A 218 13.11 3.64 17.16
N ILE A 219 12.48 2.68 16.46
CA ILE A 219 12.95 1.29 16.45
C ILE A 219 14.10 1.16 15.47
N GLU A 220 15.27 0.71 15.97
CA GLU A 220 16.46 0.50 15.15
C GLU A 220 16.56 -0.94 14.62
N THR A 221 16.20 -1.93 15.42
CA THR A 221 16.28 -3.35 15.06
C THR A 221 15.14 -4.14 15.67
N LEU A 222 14.79 -5.28 15.04
CA LEU A 222 13.85 -6.25 15.61
C LEU A 222 14.43 -7.66 15.58
N GLU A 223 14.51 -8.29 16.77
CA GLU A 223 14.83 -9.71 16.89
C GLU A 223 13.53 -10.53 16.80
N LEU A 224 13.44 -11.37 15.77
CA LEU A 224 12.33 -12.30 15.59
C LEU A 224 12.62 -13.62 16.30
N PRO A 225 11.65 -14.20 17.07
CA PRO A 225 11.83 -15.46 17.76
C PRO A 225 11.96 -16.64 16.78
N ALA A 226 12.53 -17.76 17.23
CA ALA A 226 12.66 -18.94 16.40
C ALA A 226 11.31 -19.54 15.95
N SER A 227 10.26 -19.27 16.71
CA SER A 227 8.89 -19.73 16.45
C SER A 227 8.15 -18.98 15.34
N ILE A 228 8.68 -17.84 14.85
CA ILE A 228 8.00 -17.03 13.83
C ILE A 228 7.81 -17.81 12.52
N GLU A 229 6.58 -17.89 12.05
CA GLU A 229 6.20 -18.62 10.83
C GLU A 229 5.86 -17.68 9.68
N LYS A 230 5.24 -16.52 10.00
CA LYS A 230 4.75 -15.58 9.01
C LYS A 230 4.98 -14.15 9.42
N THR A 231 5.33 -13.33 8.44
CA THR A 231 5.31 -11.87 8.55
C THR A 231 4.42 -11.27 7.47
N GLY A 232 3.77 -10.19 7.78
CA GLY A 232 3.08 -9.34 6.83
C GLY A 232 4.04 -8.58 5.91
N ALA A 233 3.48 -7.78 5.03
CA ALA A 233 4.25 -6.88 4.18
C ALA A 233 4.63 -5.62 4.97
N LYS A 234 5.87 -5.16 4.75
CA LYS A 234 6.40 -3.86 5.23
C LYS A 234 6.08 -3.58 6.70
N LEU A 235 6.61 -4.44 7.57
CA LEU A 235 6.42 -4.28 9.03
C LEU A 235 6.84 -2.89 9.51
N PHE A 236 7.92 -2.32 8.93
CA PHE A 236 8.55 -1.06 9.30
C PHE A 236 8.43 0.02 8.22
N LEU A 237 7.24 0.20 7.64
CA LEU A 237 6.98 1.30 6.71
C LEU A 237 7.13 2.66 7.42
N GLN A 238 7.88 3.60 6.81
CA GLN A 238 8.14 4.94 7.37
C GLN A 238 8.85 4.91 8.75
N CYS A 239 9.85 4.02 8.88
CA CYS A 239 10.70 3.88 10.07
C CYS A 239 12.16 4.20 9.70
N PRO A 240 12.58 5.48 9.61
CA PRO A 240 13.87 5.90 9.05
C PRO A 240 15.10 5.39 9.82
N GLU A 241 14.94 4.99 11.07
CA GLU A 241 16.04 4.47 11.89
C GLU A 241 16.14 2.93 11.85
N PHE A 242 15.20 2.25 11.15
CA PHE A 242 15.17 0.78 11.15
C PHE A 242 16.29 0.19 10.31
N ASN A 243 17.27 -0.41 10.99
CA ASN A 243 18.49 -0.99 10.43
C ASN A 243 18.36 -2.46 10.03
N GLY A 244 17.32 -3.15 10.50
CA GLY A 244 17.03 -4.51 10.06
C GLY A 244 16.62 -5.50 11.12
N PHE A 245 16.47 -6.72 10.61
CA PHE A 245 16.04 -7.88 11.41
C PHE A 245 17.23 -8.71 11.88
N THR A 246 17.04 -9.34 13.03
CA THR A 246 17.76 -10.55 13.43
C THR A 246 16.75 -11.66 13.68
N VAL A 247 17.16 -12.91 13.57
CA VAL A 247 16.30 -14.08 13.81
C VAL A 247 17.04 -15.02 14.76
N VAL A 248 16.36 -15.40 15.84
CA VAL A 248 16.91 -16.33 16.84
C VAL A 248 17.34 -17.64 16.17
N ALA A 249 18.50 -18.17 16.59
CA ALA A 249 19.04 -19.42 16.07
C ALA A 249 18.02 -20.58 16.23
N GLY A 250 17.98 -21.48 15.24
CA GLY A 250 17.04 -22.61 15.25
C GLY A 250 15.70 -22.35 14.58
N SER A 251 15.42 -21.15 14.09
CA SER A 251 14.22 -20.89 13.28
C SER A 251 14.18 -21.81 12.05
N LYS A 252 13.00 -22.39 11.81
CA LYS A 252 12.72 -23.28 10.68
C LYS A 252 12.20 -22.55 9.44
N TYR A 253 11.67 -21.35 9.63
CA TYR A 253 10.91 -20.65 8.59
C TYR A 253 11.65 -19.44 8.02
N MET A 254 12.37 -18.71 8.86
CA MET A 254 12.97 -17.43 8.50
C MET A 254 14.44 -17.34 8.89
N MET A 255 15.15 -16.45 8.22
CA MET A 255 16.49 -16.00 8.56
C MET A 255 16.68 -14.53 8.20
N ALA A 256 17.65 -13.89 8.82
CA ALA A 256 18.12 -12.57 8.45
C ALA A 256 19.56 -12.64 7.94
N ASP A 257 19.86 -11.85 6.90
CA ASP A 257 21.21 -11.71 6.36
C ASP A 257 21.44 -10.23 6.02
N GLY A 258 22.46 -9.62 6.64
CA GLY A 258 22.71 -8.19 6.50
C GLY A 258 21.50 -7.30 6.90
N GLY A 259 20.68 -7.74 7.85
CA GLY A 259 19.45 -7.04 8.27
C GLY A 259 18.24 -7.29 7.38
N VAL A 260 18.40 -7.91 6.22
CA VAL A 260 17.32 -8.26 5.29
C VAL A 260 16.66 -9.56 5.72
N LEU A 261 15.33 -9.61 5.70
CA LEU A 261 14.56 -10.78 6.11
C LEU A 261 14.25 -11.69 4.92
N TYR A 262 14.55 -12.97 5.06
CA TYR A 262 14.33 -14.02 4.06
C TYR A 262 13.60 -15.22 4.66
N SER A 263 13.01 -16.05 3.77
CA SER A 263 12.71 -17.45 4.12
C SER A 263 14.01 -18.19 4.48
N LYS A 264 13.90 -19.27 5.25
CA LYS A 264 15.08 -20.04 5.73
C LYS A 264 16.00 -20.53 4.61
N ASP A 265 15.43 -20.86 3.48
CA ASP A 265 16.11 -21.33 2.26
C ASP A 265 16.44 -20.20 1.26
N LYS A 266 16.18 -18.94 1.63
CA LYS A 266 16.33 -17.75 0.79
C LYS A 266 15.51 -17.73 -0.50
N THR A 267 14.55 -18.64 -0.67
CA THR A 267 13.67 -18.64 -1.85
C THR A 267 12.72 -17.45 -1.87
N THR A 268 12.42 -16.85 -0.71
CA THR A 268 11.60 -15.65 -0.58
C THR A 268 12.36 -14.53 0.14
N LEU A 269 12.42 -13.35 -0.46
CA LEU A 269 12.85 -12.11 0.20
C LEU A 269 11.61 -11.41 0.74
N TYR A 270 11.53 -11.25 2.07
CA TYR A 270 10.38 -10.66 2.75
C TYR A 270 10.47 -9.14 2.83
N GLU A 271 11.54 -8.60 3.40
CA GLU A 271 11.68 -7.17 3.64
C GLU A 271 13.15 -6.77 3.75
N CYS A 272 13.53 -5.70 3.04
CA CYS A 272 14.80 -5.01 3.15
C CYS A 272 14.60 -3.76 4.03
N PRO A 273 15.47 -3.52 5.03
CA PRO A 273 15.38 -2.32 5.84
C PRO A 273 15.65 -1.08 4.99
N GLN A 274 14.92 0.01 5.26
CA GLN A 274 15.03 1.22 4.45
C GLN A 274 16.39 1.94 4.58
N THR A 275 17.14 1.66 5.63
CA THR A 275 18.51 2.17 5.85
C THR A 275 19.58 1.36 5.12
N ALA A 276 19.21 0.27 4.44
CA ALA A 276 20.15 -0.55 3.66
C ALA A 276 20.87 0.27 2.61
N LYS A 277 22.21 0.17 2.55
CA LYS A 277 23.06 0.89 1.62
C LYS A 277 23.78 -0.07 0.69
N SER A 278 23.70 0.18 -0.61
CA SER A 278 24.44 -0.60 -1.61
C SER A 278 24.50 0.14 -2.94
N ASP A 279 25.68 0.14 -3.55
CA ASP A 279 25.81 0.60 -4.92
C ASP A 279 25.16 -0.39 -5.90
N ASN A 280 25.15 -1.68 -5.57
CA ASN A 280 24.43 -2.72 -6.29
C ASN A 280 24.02 -3.84 -5.32
N PHE A 281 22.76 -3.87 -4.93
CA PHE A 281 22.23 -4.93 -4.08
C PHE A 281 22.04 -6.21 -4.90
N VAL A 282 22.74 -7.28 -4.50
CA VAL A 282 22.63 -8.57 -5.17
C VAL A 282 21.61 -9.45 -4.42
N VAL A 283 20.47 -9.70 -5.03
CA VAL A 283 19.48 -10.63 -4.50
C VAL A 283 20.02 -12.06 -4.60
N PRO A 284 19.95 -12.88 -3.53
CA PRO A 284 20.46 -14.26 -3.54
C PRO A 284 19.96 -15.09 -4.73
N ALA A 285 20.84 -15.95 -5.26
CA ALA A 285 20.54 -16.74 -6.46
C ALA A 285 19.36 -17.71 -6.29
N GLU A 286 19.09 -18.13 -5.05
CA GLU A 286 18.00 -19.02 -4.68
C GLU A 286 16.62 -18.31 -4.71
N THR A 287 16.60 -16.96 -4.72
CA THR A 287 15.37 -16.20 -4.55
C THR A 287 14.48 -16.34 -5.81
N LYS A 288 13.27 -16.81 -5.57
CA LYS A 288 12.20 -16.97 -6.56
C LYS A 288 11.11 -15.91 -6.41
N LEU A 289 10.92 -15.42 -5.20
CA LEU A 289 9.89 -14.43 -4.86
C LEU A 289 10.50 -13.26 -4.10
N ILE A 290 10.27 -12.05 -4.59
CA ILE A 290 10.43 -10.80 -3.82
C ILE A 290 9.02 -10.37 -3.40
N ARG A 291 8.75 -10.25 -2.09
CA ARG A 291 7.42 -9.91 -1.58
C ARG A 291 7.04 -8.44 -1.87
N SER A 292 5.73 -8.18 -1.77
CA SER A 292 5.18 -6.83 -1.92
C SER A 292 5.90 -5.83 -0.99
N MET A 293 6.19 -4.65 -1.51
CA MET A 293 6.88 -3.55 -0.80
C MET A 293 8.29 -3.88 -0.27
N ALA A 294 8.91 -4.98 -0.65
CA ALA A 294 10.15 -5.47 -0.02
C ALA A 294 11.30 -4.45 -0.01
N PHE A 295 11.47 -3.65 -1.07
CA PHE A 295 12.48 -2.58 -1.16
C PHE A 295 11.87 -1.16 -1.15
N PHE A 296 10.62 -1.04 -0.75
CA PHE A 296 9.96 0.26 -0.66
C PHE A 296 10.67 1.15 0.37
N GLU A 297 10.95 2.42 0.03
CA GLU A 297 11.75 3.38 0.83
C GLU A 297 13.24 3.08 0.99
N CYS A 298 13.82 2.09 0.31
CA CYS A 298 15.26 1.83 0.33
C CYS A 298 16.02 2.84 -0.54
N GLN A 299 16.18 4.09 -0.06
CA GLN A 299 16.70 5.21 -0.86
C GLN A 299 18.21 5.13 -1.14
N ASP A 300 18.97 4.41 -0.32
CA ASP A 300 20.43 4.29 -0.44
C ASP A 300 20.90 3.06 -1.25
N ILE A 301 19.97 2.29 -1.81
CA ILE A 301 20.27 1.24 -2.80
C ILE A 301 20.24 1.87 -4.20
N LYS A 302 21.41 1.91 -4.89
CA LYS A 302 21.54 2.59 -6.20
C LYS A 302 21.14 1.70 -7.38
N ALA A 303 21.41 0.42 -7.27
CA ALA A 303 21.07 -0.59 -8.28
C ALA A 303 20.70 -1.91 -7.60
N ILE A 304 19.98 -2.77 -8.32
CA ILE A 304 19.66 -4.12 -7.88
C ILE A 304 20.00 -5.13 -8.96
N THR A 305 20.63 -6.23 -8.57
CA THR A 305 20.83 -7.41 -9.43
C THR A 305 19.83 -8.48 -9.01
N LEU A 306 18.92 -8.81 -9.91
CA LEU A 306 17.87 -9.81 -9.73
C LEU A 306 18.35 -11.18 -10.22
N PRO A 307 18.04 -12.28 -9.52
CA PRO A 307 18.52 -13.61 -9.88
C PRO A 307 17.79 -14.17 -11.10
N LYS A 308 18.50 -15.01 -11.87
CA LYS A 308 17.93 -15.67 -13.06
C LYS A 308 16.68 -16.52 -12.75
N ASN A 309 16.60 -17.06 -11.52
CA ASN A 309 15.52 -17.93 -11.08
C ASN A 309 14.31 -17.17 -10.51
N LEU A 310 14.31 -15.84 -10.59
CA LEU A 310 13.20 -15.04 -10.06
C LEU A 310 11.93 -15.33 -10.84
N GLU A 311 10.89 -15.77 -10.13
CA GLU A 311 9.60 -16.13 -10.71
C GLU A 311 8.58 -15.00 -10.54
N LYS A 312 8.66 -14.25 -9.42
CA LYS A 312 7.67 -13.23 -9.07
C LYS A 312 8.27 -12.06 -8.30
N VAL A 313 7.83 -10.86 -8.68
CA VAL A 313 8.04 -9.61 -7.92
C VAL A 313 6.67 -9.15 -7.43
N GLY A 314 6.56 -8.91 -6.13
CA GLY A 314 5.33 -8.46 -5.50
C GLY A 314 5.03 -6.99 -5.81
N THR A 315 3.77 -6.60 -5.57
CA THR A 315 3.28 -5.23 -5.78
C THR A 315 4.13 -4.20 -5.03
N GLY A 316 4.57 -3.16 -5.74
CA GLY A 316 5.38 -2.08 -5.16
C GLY A 316 6.75 -2.50 -4.60
N ALA A 317 7.19 -3.74 -4.85
CA ALA A 317 8.43 -4.26 -4.28
C ALA A 317 9.68 -3.45 -4.66
N LEU A 318 9.69 -2.90 -5.86
CA LEU A 318 10.80 -2.11 -6.42
C LEU A 318 10.42 -0.63 -6.62
N SER A 319 9.45 -0.12 -5.86
CA SER A 319 8.95 1.26 -5.96
C SER A 319 9.46 2.12 -4.81
N ASN A 320 9.40 3.45 -4.97
CA ASN A 320 9.83 4.43 -3.96
C ASN A 320 11.20 4.11 -3.35
N ASN A 321 12.20 3.89 -4.18
CA ASN A 321 13.55 3.57 -3.75
C ASN A 321 14.61 4.41 -4.48
N GLY A 322 15.89 4.20 -4.14
CA GLY A 322 17.02 4.90 -4.73
C GLY A 322 17.54 4.31 -6.05
N MET A 323 16.92 3.26 -6.57
CA MET A 323 17.45 2.49 -7.69
C MET A 323 17.34 3.25 -9.01
N ALA A 324 18.46 3.39 -9.69
CA ALA A 324 18.57 3.96 -11.04
C ALA A 324 18.54 2.87 -12.12
N THR A 325 18.90 1.63 -11.77
CA THR A 325 18.96 0.50 -12.71
C THR A 325 18.54 -0.81 -12.06
N PHE A 326 17.94 -1.70 -12.88
CA PHE A 326 17.75 -3.10 -12.56
C PHE A 326 18.70 -3.92 -13.44
N ASN A 327 19.50 -4.78 -12.85
CA ASN A 327 20.36 -5.73 -13.57
C ASN A 327 19.64 -7.08 -13.59
N PHE A 328 19.07 -7.45 -14.73
CA PHE A 328 18.29 -8.67 -14.85
C PHE A 328 18.41 -9.27 -16.27
N ALA A 329 18.67 -10.56 -16.35
CA ALA A 329 18.55 -11.32 -17.57
C ALA A 329 17.12 -11.89 -17.70
N THR A 330 16.42 -11.52 -18.75
CA THR A 330 15.07 -12.03 -19.07
C THR A 330 15.00 -13.54 -18.92
N ASN A 331 13.93 -14.04 -18.31
CA ASN A 331 13.66 -15.47 -18.11
C ASN A 331 12.23 -15.84 -18.59
N ASP A 332 11.75 -17.03 -18.22
CA ASP A 332 10.43 -17.51 -18.65
C ASP A 332 9.26 -16.72 -18.04
N TYR A 333 9.46 -16.09 -16.87
CA TYR A 333 8.42 -15.38 -16.11
C TYR A 333 8.47 -13.87 -16.34
N LEU A 334 9.67 -13.31 -16.40
CA LEU A 334 9.91 -11.87 -16.38
C LEU A 334 10.72 -11.43 -17.60
N ILE A 335 10.41 -10.25 -18.11
CA ILE A 335 11.15 -9.55 -19.15
C ILE A 335 11.64 -8.24 -18.57
N TYR A 336 12.94 -7.94 -18.76
CA TYR A 336 13.47 -6.60 -18.53
C TYR A 336 13.94 -6.02 -19.86
N GLU A 337 13.26 -5.01 -20.31
CA GLU A 337 13.53 -4.35 -21.59
C GLU A 337 13.19 -2.88 -21.49
N ASP A 338 14.03 -2.06 -22.07
CA ASP A 338 13.84 -0.60 -22.17
C ASP A 338 13.63 0.09 -20.81
N ASN A 339 14.38 -0.35 -19.79
CA ASN A 339 14.27 0.10 -18.39
C ASN A 339 12.91 -0.21 -17.74
N ALA A 340 12.21 -1.21 -18.19
CA ALA A 340 10.95 -1.63 -17.62
C ALA A 340 10.92 -3.14 -17.36
N LEU A 341 10.45 -3.53 -16.20
CA LEU A 341 10.29 -4.92 -15.79
C LEU A 341 8.84 -5.35 -16.01
N TYR A 342 8.66 -6.39 -16.80
CA TYR A 342 7.35 -6.93 -17.14
C TYR A 342 7.20 -8.37 -16.64
N TYR A 343 6.00 -8.73 -16.22
CA TYR A 343 5.59 -10.10 -15.96
C TYR A 343 4.85 -10.65 -17.18
N ARG A 344 5.14 -11.91 -17.57
CA ARG A 344 4.41 -12.61 -18.63
C ARG A 344 3.08 -13.10 -18.10
N SER A 345 1.99 -12.79 -18.76
CA SER A 345 0.70 -13.36 -18.40
C SER A 345 0.70 -14.88 -18.56
N GLN A 346 -0.01 -15.59 -17.71
CA GLN A 346 -0.02 -17.06 -17.68
C GLN A 346 -0.49 -17.70 -18.99
N ASN A 347 -1.36 -17.01 -19.75
CA ASN A 347 -1.82 -17.44 -21.07
C ASN A 347 -0.89 -17.03 -22.22
N GLY A 348 0.25 -16.40 -21.92
CA GLY A 348 1.28 -16.01 -22.90
C GLY A 348 0.93 -14.84 -23.82
N ASN A 349 -0.29 -14.28 -23.74
CA ASN A 349 -0.78 -13.30 -24.71
C ASN A 349 -0.62 -11.84 -24.28
N GLY A 350 -0.18 -11.55 -23.05
CA GLY A 350 -0.05 -10.20 -22.53
C GLY A 350 1.17 -10.02 -21.63
N LEU A 351 1.49 -8.75 -21.38
CA LEU A 351 2.51 -8.33 -20.44
C LEU A 351 1.88 -7.45 -19.38
N TYR A 352 2.33 -7.59 -18.15
CA TYR A 352 2.01 -6.68 -17.05
C TYR A 352 3.26 -5.88 -16.71
N LEU A 353 3.20 -4.57 -16.83
CA LEU A 353 4.30 -3.72 -16.36
C LEU A 353 4.34 -3.74 -14.84
N MET A 354 5.43 -4.22 -14.26
CA MET A 354 5.58 -4.39 -12.82
C MET A 354 6.29 -3.23 -12.14
N ALA A 355 7.37 -2.74 -12.74
CA ALA A 355 8.19 -1.66 -12.18
C ALA A 355 9.11 -1.05 -13.22
N ILE A 356 9.45 0.23 -12.99
CA ILE A 356 10.59 0.92 -13.60
C ILE A 356 11.54 1.42 -12.50
N PRO A 357 12.83 1.65 -12.78
CA PRO A 357 13.74 2.25 -11.81
C PRO A 357 13.29 3.66 -11.40
N CYS A 358 13.07 3.89 -10.09
CA CYS A 358 12.53 5.17 -9.59
C CYS A 358 13.47 6.37 -9.82
N LYS A 359 14.80 6.15 -9.81
CA LYS A 359 15.83 7.17 -10.04
C LYS A 359 16.49 7.03 -11.40
N GLY A 360 15.89 6.30 -12.33
CA GLY A 360 16.32 6.26 -13.73
C GLY A 360 16.25 7.65 -14.37
N THR A 361 17.10 7.89 -15.35
CA THR A 361 17.17 9.19 -16.06
C THR A 361 16.30 9.25 -17.30
N LYS A 362 15.61 8.15 -17.64
CA LYS A 362 14.75 8.07 -18.82
C LYS A 362 13.52 8.96 -18.64
N THR A 363 13.29 9.85 -19.61
CA THR A 363 12.19 10.83 -19.56
C THR A 363 10.95 10.38 -20.33
N GLU A 364 11.09 9.47 -21.28
CA GLU A 364 9.99 8.99 -22.11
C GLU A 364 9.90 7.47 -22.07
N PHE A 365 8.72 6.95 -21.85
CA PHE A 365 8.43 5.51 -21.81
C PHE A 365 7.40 5.14 -22.88
N LEU A 366 7.84 4.33 -23.82
CA LEU A 366 6.97 3.62 -24.76
C LEU A 366 6.84 2.18 -24.27
N LEU A 367 5.67 1.82 -23.76
CA LEU A 367 5.45 0.47 -23.23
C LEU A 367 5.44 -0.57 -24.34
N GLN A 368 5.81 -1.80 -24.00
CA GLN A 368 5.79 -2.93 -24.92
C GLN A 368 4.38 -3.10 -25.55
N PRO A 369 4.27 -3.34 -26.86
CA PRO A 369 2.97 -3.39 -27.56
C PRO A 369 1.97 -4.40 -27.01
N LYS A 370 2.45 -5.44 -26.32
CA LYS A 370 1.60 -6.45 -25.67
C LYS A 370 1.26 -6.14 -24.22
N THR A 371 1.61 -4.95 -23.73
CA THR A 371 1.28 -4.55 -22.35
C THR A 371 -0.23 -4.42 -22.23
N SER A 372 -0.83 -5.24 -21.36
CA SER A 372 -2.27 -5.27 -21.12
C SER A 372 -2.68 -4.69 -19.78
N TYR A 373 -1.74 -4.56 -18.86
CA TYR A 373 -1.98 -4.01 -17.53
C TYR A 373 -0.73 -3.30 -16.98
N ILE A 374 -0.94 -2.22 -16.27
CA ILE A 374 0.10 -1.52 -15.49
C ILE A 374 -0.16 -1.84 -14.03
N ALA A 375 0.79 -2.51 -13.38
CA ALA A 375 0.65 -2.94 -11.99
C ALA A 375 0.63 -1.75 -11.01
N ASP A 376 0.15 -2.01 -9.81
CA ASP A 376 0.15 -1.05 -8.72
C ASP A 376 1.57 -0.54 -8.46
N TYR A 377 1.72 0.76 -8.27
CA TYR A 377 3.00 1.45 -8.03
C TYR A 377 4.04 1.34 -9.17
N ALA A 378 3.71 0.85 -10.37
CA ALA A 378 4.69 0.53 -11.40
C ALA A 378 5.61 1.71 -11.82
N PHE A 379 5.10 2.92 -11.87
CA PHE A 379 5.84 4.16 -12.16
C PHE A 379 6.03 5.06 -10.94
N SER A 380 5.44 4.72 -9.79
CA SER A 380 5.37 5.62 -8.65
C SER A 380 6.74 6.15 -8.23
N TYR A 381 6.77 7.42 -7.81
CA TYR A 381 7.98 8.15 -7.38
C TYR A 381 9.05 8.33 -8.47
N ASN A 382 8.73 8.08 -9.75
CA ASN A 382 9.64 8.41 -10.85
C ASN A 382 9.44 9.87 -11.27
N ASN A 383 10.32 10.73 -10.82
CA ASN A 383 10.29 12.17 -11.11
C ASN A 383 10.98 12.56 -12.41
N SER A 384 11.70 11.64 -13.04
CA SER A 384 12.38 11.90 -14.32
C SER A 384 11.45 11.74 -15.51
N MET A 385 10.43 10.90 -15.39
CA MET A 385 9.48 10.62 -16.46
C MET A 385 8.64 11.85 -16.78
N GLN A 386 8.69 12.28 -18.04
CA GLN A 386 7.88 13.38 -18.55
C GLN A 386 6.76 12.88 -19.47
N LYS A 387 6.97 11.75 -20.13
CA LYS A 387 6.04 11.22 -21.12
C LYS A 387 5.89 9.72 -21.01
N VAL A 388 4.66 9.23 -21.10
CA VAL A 388 4.36 7.80 -21.19
C VAL A 388 3.37 7.53 -22.32
N SER A 389 3.65 6.46 -23.09
CA SER A 389 2.76 6.00 -24.16
C SER A 389 2.20 4.62 -23.83
N LEU A 390 0.88 4.54 -23.68
CA LEU A 390 0.13 3.36 -23.32
C LEU A 390 -0.38 2.66 -24.59
N PRO A 391 0.05 1.45 -24.91
CA PRO A 391 -0.42 0.74 -26.09
C PRO A 391 -1.89 0.32 -25.98
N ASP A 392 -2.53 0.07 -27.13
CA ASP A 392 -3.95 -0.27 -27.22
C ASP A 392 -4.41 -1.44 -26.31
N PRO A 393 -3.61 -2.51 -26.07
CA PRO A 393 -4.04 -3.59 -25.18
C PRO A 393 -4.17 -3.22 -23.69
N VAL A 394 -3.73 -2.05 -23.24
CA VAL A 394 -3.81 -1.66 -21.83
C VAL A 394 -5.27 -1.48 -21.42
N ILE A 395 -5.81 -2.43 -20.64
CA ILE A 395 -7.20 -2.41 -20.17
C ILE A 395 -7.36 -1.85 -18.76
N GLY A 396 -6.26 -1.75 -17.99
CA GLY A 396 -6.33 -1.26 -16.63
C GLY A 396 -4.99 -0.78 -16.10
N ILE A 397 -5.08 0.15 -15.16
CA ILE A 397 -3.96 0.76 -14.45
C ILE A 397 -4.21 0.59 -12.96
N GLY A 398 -3.32 -0.11 -12.29
CA GLY A 398 -3.43 -0.46 -10.88
C GLY A 398 -3.33 0.74 -9.94
N PRO A 399 -3.76 0.58 -8.69
CA PRO A 399 -3.66 1.58 -7.65
C PRO A 399 -2.27 2.22 -7.57
N ARG A 400 -2.23 3.54 -7.44
CA ARG A 400 -1.00 4.33 -7.25
C ARG A 400 0.07 4.10 -8.32
N ALA A 401 -0.29 3.64 -9.51
CA ALA A 401 0.68 3.31 -10.56
C ALA A 401 1.57 4.50 -10.96
N PHE A 402 1.03 5.71 -10.94
CA PHE A 402 1.73 6.97 -11.22
C PHE A 402 1.79 7.90 -10.00
N TYR A 403 1.64 7.36 -8.79
CA TYR A 403 1.68 8.16 -7.56
C TYR A 403 3.00 8.93 -7.43
N ALA A 404 2.93 10.23 -7.09
CA ALA A 404 4.08 11.11 -6.92
C ALA A 404 5.04 11.16 -8.13
N CYS A 405 4.52 11.05 -9.36
CA CYS A 405 5.27 11.25 -10.60
C CYS A 405 5.29 12.75 -10.96
N HIS A 406 6.02 13.58 -10.19
CA HIS A 406 6.00 15.05 -10.33
C HIS A 406 6.58 15.56 -11.65
N GLY A 407 7.35 14.74 -12.37
CA GLY A 407 7.91 15.09 -13.68
C GLY A 407 6.96 14.89 -14.85
N LEU A 408 5.85 14.18 -14.65
CA LEU A 408 4.91 13.78 -15.71
C LEU A 408 4.24 15.00 -16.35
N LYS A 409 4.25 15.04 -17.69
CA LYS A 409 3.65 16.12 -18.51
C LYS A 409 2.63 15.57 -19.49
N ASP A 410 2.94 14.44 -20.13
CA ASP A 410 2.13 13.91 -21.22
C ASP A 410 1.85 12.41 -21.03
N ILE A 411 0.60 12.03 -21.17
CA ILE A 411 0.15 10.64 -21.27
C ILE A 411 -0.52 10.44 -22.62
N TYR A 412 -0.01 9.51 -23.41
CA TYR A 412 -0.59 9.10 -24.68
C TYR A 412 -1.29 7.77 -24.50
N SER A 413 -2.58 7.70 -24.76
CA SER A 413 -3.33 6.44 -24.71
C SER A 413 -3.89 6.07 -26.07
N TYR A 414 -3.46 4.92 -26.58
CA TYR A 414 -3.80 4.45 -27.93
C TYR A 414 -5.14 3.72 -28.00
N ARG A 415 -5.76 3.46 -26.84
CA ARG A 415 -7.00 2.71 -26.75
C ARG A 415 -8.21 3.59 -27.06
N GLU A 416 -9.20 3.05 -27.79
CA GLU A 416 -10.47 3.76 -28.06
C GLU A 416 -11.34 3.87 -26.80
N THR A 417 -11.30 2.85 -25.95
CA THR A 417 -12.01 2.84 -24.67
C THR A 417 -11.03 3.08 -23.52
N ALA A 418 -11.36 4.00 -22.63
CA ALA A 418 -10.49 4.33 -21.50
C ALA A 418 -10.13 3.09 -20.67
N PRO A 419 -8.85 2.90 -20.28
CA PRO A 419 -8.48 1.91 -19.28
C PRO A 419 -9.15 2.16 -17.94
N THR A 420 -9.46 1.11 -17.19
CA THR A 420 -9.94 1.25 -15.81
C THR A 420 -8.83 1.78 -14.91
N LEU A 421 -9.16 2.67 -13.98
CA LEU A 421 -8.24 3.22 -12.99
C LEU A 421 -8.46 2.58 -11.62
N GLY A 422 -7.38 2.18 -10.97
CA GLY A 422 -7.37 1.83 -9.55
C GLY A 422 -7.49 3.05 -8.64
N GLU A 423 -7.35 2.85 -7.34
CA GLU A 423 -7.36 3.94 -6.36
C GLU A 423 -6.09 4.79 -6.46
N GLU A 424 -6.25 6.11 -6.36
CA GLU A 424 -5.12 7.07 -6.30
C GLU A 424 -4.05 6.86 -7.39
N VAL A 425 -4.44 6.40 -8.59
CA VAL A 425 -3.48 6.08 -9.67
C VAL A 425 -2.49 7.22 -9.88
N PHE A 426 -2.95 8.46 -9.89
CA PHE A 426 -2.16 9.67 -10.07
C PHE A 426 -2.14 10.52 -8.78
N GLY A 427 -2.23 9.91 -7.60
CA GLY A 427 -2.12 10.64 -6.34
C GLY A 427 -0.82 11.42 -6.26
N ASP A 428 -0.87 12.61 -5.64
CA ASP A 428 0.27 13.53 -5.51
C ASP A 428 0.90 13.95 -6.87
N VAL A 429 0.07 14.04 -7.93
CA VAL A 429 0.44 14.59 -9.25
C VAL A 429 -0.32 15.90 -9.48
N GLU A 430 0.36 16.91 -10.03
CA GLU A 430 -0.24 18.20 -10.37
C GLU A 430 -0.98 18.11 -11.72
N PHE A 431 -2.24 17.69 -11.70
CA PHE A 431 -3.05 17.41 -12.89
C PHE A 431 -3.18 18.57 -13.88
N ASN A 432 -3.18 19.80 -13.39
CA ASN A 432 -3.24 21.00 -14.24
C ASN A 432 -2.00 21.20 -15.12
N LYS A 433 -0.97 20.38 -14.93
CA LYS A 433 0.29 20.39 -15.70
C LYS A 433 0.46 19.15 -16.56
N VAL A 434 -0.49 18.22 -16.54
CA VAL A 434 -0.41 16.97 -17.31
C VAL A 434 -1.50 16.95 -18.39
N TYR A 435 -1.09 16.66 -19.61
CA TYR A 435 -1.97 16.50 -20.77
C TYR A 435 -2.20 15.02 -21.05
N LEU A 436 -3.44 14.66 -21.27
CA LEU A 436 -3.85 13.33 -21.70
C LEU A 436 -4.22 13.38 -23.20
N HIS A 437 -3.40 12.76 -24.02
CA HIS A 437 -3.62 12.65 -25.46
C HIS A 437 -4.30 11.32 -25.78
N VAL A 438 -5.46 11.40 -26.39
CA VAL A 438 -6.27 10.23 -26.78
C VAL A 438 -6.57 10.25 -28.27
N ARG A 439 -7.02 9.14 -28.82
CA ARG A 439 -7.48 9.09 -30.21
C ARG A 439 -8.63 10.07 -30.41
N LYS A 440 -8.65 10.77 -31.52
CA LYS A 440 -9.74 11.65 -31.93
C LYS A 440 -11.08 10.87 -31.94
N GLY A 441 -12.04 11.38 -31.20
CA GLY A 441 -13.35 10.74 -31.01
C GLY A 441 -13.45 9.78 -29.83
N SER A 442 -12.33 9.54 -29.10
CA SER A 442 -12.33 8.74 -27.88
C SER A 442 -12.48 9.56 -26.61
N GLU A 443 -12.44 10.89 -26.69
CA GLU A 443 -12.44 11.84 -25.56
C GLU A 443 -13.60 11.56 -24.60
N LYS A 444 -14.79 11.28 -25.18
CA LYS A 444 -15.97 10.95 -24.37
C LYS A 444 -15.80 9.67 -23.55
N SER A 445 -15.15 8.64 -24.10
CA SER A 445 -14.91 7.40 -23.37
C SER A 445 -14.03 7.63 -22.13
N TYR A 446 -13.03 8.51 -22.26
CA TYR A 446 -12.15 8.86 -21.15
C TYR A 446 -12.86 9.75 -20.13
N ALA A 447 -13.64 10.73 -20.60
CA ALA A 447 -14.47 11.57 -19.74
C ALA A 447 -15.46 10.76 -18.90
N ASP A 448 -16.15 9.79 -19.50
CA ASP A 448 -17.19 8.97 -18.85
C ASP A 448 -16.61 7.94 -17.86
N ASN A 449 -15.30 7.62 -17.92
CA ASN A 449 -14.63 6.59 -17.11
C ASN A 449 -13.67 7.15 -16.05
N ASN A 450 -14.05 8.19 -15.34
CA ASN A 450 -13.31 8.84 -14.24
C ASN A 450 -12.01 9.55 -14.64
N TRP A 451 -11.61 9.56 -15.89
CA TRP A 451 -10.44 10.31 -16.33
C TRP A 451 -10.73 11.82 -16.37
N LEU A 452 -11.96 12.25 -16.72
CA LEU A 452 -12.37 13.66 -16.68
C LEU A 452 -12.23 14.28 -15.30
N PHE A 453 -12.56 13.53 -14.24
CA PHE A 453 -12.44 14.01 -12.87
C PHE A 453 -10.99 14.39 -12.51
N LEU A 454 -10.02 13.79 -13.19
CA LEU A 454 -8.60 14.02 -12.99
C LEU A 454 -8.07 15.15 -13.89
N TRP A 455 -8.48 15.22 -15.15
CA TRP A 455 -7.87 16.09 -16.16
C TRP A 455 -8.73 17.29 -16.62
N GLY A 456 -10.04 17.30 -16.35
CA GLY A 456 -10.90 18.40 -16.81
C GLY A 456 -10.73 18.68 -18.30
N ASP A 457 -10.32 19.91 -18.64
CA ASP A 457 -10.12 20.37 -20.02
C ASP A 457 -8.77 19.95 -20.65
N ASN A 458 -7.90 19.25 -19.91
CA ASN A 458 -6.59 18.81 -20.39
C ASN A 458 -6.63 17.46 -21.13
N ILE A 459 -7.81 17.02 -21.60
CA ILE A 459 -7.96 15.87 -22.49
C ILE A 459 -7.94 16.37 -23.92
N GLU A 460 -6.90 16.04 -24.65
CA GLU A 460 -6.73 16.45 -26.05
C GLU A 460 -7.01 15.26 -26.99
N GLY A 461 -8.02 15.36 -27.82
CA GLY A 461 -8.25 14.45 -28.96
C GLY A 461 -7.40 14.81 -30.17
N ASP A 462 -6.16 15.18 -29.93
CA ASP A 462 -5.21 15.66 -30.92
C ASP A 462 -4.24 14.58 -31.40
N TYR A 463 -4.36 13.37 -30.83
CA TYR A 463 -3.50 12.28 -31.23
C TYR A 463 -3.69 12.06 -32.73
N PRO A 464 -2.69 12.43 -33.56
CA PRO A 464 -2.81 12.22 -34.99
C PRO A 464 -3.07 10.75 -35.18
N ASP A 465 -4.13 10.43 -35.90
CA ASP A 465 -4.43 9.09 -36.37
C ASP A 465 -3.20 8.50 -37.05
N VAL A 466 -2.24 7.97 -36.25
CA VAL A 466 -1.30 6.98 -36.76
C VAL A 466 -2.08 5.81 -37.37
N VAL A 467 -3.38 5.67 -36.99
CA VAL A 467 -4.32 4.71 -37.56
C VAL A 467 -4.96 5.20 -38.85
N ASP A 468 -5.17 6.50 -39.10
CA ASP A 468 -5.61 6.94 -40.44
C ASP A 468 -4.46 6.96 -41.45
N ALA A 469 -3.21 7.19 -40.99
CA ALA A 469 -2.05 6.77 -41.79
C ALA A 469 -1.97 5.24 -41.95
N ILE A 470 -2.54 4.44 -41.01
CA ILE A 470 -2.58 2.97 -41.02
C ILE A 470 -3.85 2.42 -41.68
N LYS A 471 -4.96 3.15 -41.79
CA LYS A 471 -6.14 2.75 -42.61
C LYS A 471 -5.85 2.69 -44.09
N GLY A 472 -4.77 3.34 -44.53
CA GLY A 472 -4.18 3.16 -45.87
C GLY A 472 -3.08 2.11 -45.93
N VAL A 473 -2.72 1.45 -44.82
CA VAL A 473 -1.72 0.37 -44.75
C VAL A 473 -2.39 -0.94 -45.09
N THR A 474 -2.46 -1.24 -46.35
CA THR A 474 -2.66 -2.60 -46.82
C THR A 474 -1.49 -3.44 -46.30
N THR A 475 -1.77 -4.47 -45.50
CA THR A 475 -0.91 -5.64 -45.37
C THR A 475 -0.48 -6.04 -46.77
N ALA A 476 0.85 -5.96 -47.05
CA ALA A 476 1.49 -6.34 -48.31
C ALA A 476 0.57 -6.23 -49.54
N SER A 477 0.57 -5.09 -50.21
CA SER A 477 0.07 -5.04 -51.58
C SER A 477 0.93 -5.96 -52.43
N ALA A 478 0.42 -6.50 -53.53
CA ALA A 478 1.19 -7.34 -54.45
C ALA A 478 2.52 -6.71 -54.87
N ASP A 479 2.71 -5.43 -54.67
CA ASP A 479 3.81 -4.56 -55.10
C ASP A 479 4.84 -4.22 -54.00
N LEU A 480 4.68 -4.71 -52.73
CA LEU A 480 5.61 -4.45 -51.64
C LEU A 480 5.76 -5.64 -50.72
N THR A 481 6.95 -6.20 -50.64
CA THR A 481 7.25 -7.32 -49.74
C THR A 481 8.02 -6.82 -48.51
N VAL A 482 7.65 -7.30 -47.34
CA VAL A 482 8.27 -7.01 -46.05
C VAL A 482 8.82 -8.30 -45.45
N ILE A 483 10.12 -8.37 -45.24
CA ILE A 483 10.78 -9.54 -44.62
C ILE A 483 11.53 -9.06 -43.39
N ARG A 484 11.20 -9.56 -42.22
CA ARG A 484 11.97 -9.34 -40.99
C ARG A 484 13.16 -10.29 -40.99
N LEU A 485 14.38 -9.74 -41.02
CA LEU A 485 15.63 -10.50 -41.07
C LEU A 485 16.06 -10.95 -39.65
N ASN A 486 15.89 -10.05 -38.67
CA ASN A 486 16.18 -10.32 -37.27
C ASN A 486 15.37 -9.36 -36.36
N ALA A 487 15.74 -9.27 -35.08
CA ALA A 487 15.02 -8.45 -34.10
C ALA A 487 15.00 -6.94 -34.45
N THR A 488 16.03 -6.45 -35.15
CA THR A 488 16.25 -5.02 -35.45
C THR A 488 16.43 -4.72 -36.94
N GLU A 489 16.31 -5.71 -37.82
CA GLU A 489 16.47 -5.48 -39.25
C GLU A 489 15.28 -5.97 -40.05
N VAL A 490 14.79 -5.13 -40.95
CA VAL A 490 13.66 -5.42 -41.83
C VAL A 490 14.04 -5.06 -43.26
N ARG A 491 13.83 -5.98 -44.19
CA ARG A 491 14.01 -5.76 -45.63
C ARG A 491 12.66 -5.41 -46.25
N LEU A 492 12.64 -4.33 -46.98
CA LEU A 492 11.51 -3.91 -47.80
C LEU A 492 11.93 -4.03 -49.28
N THR A 493 11.09 -4.71 -50.08
CA THR A 493 11.32 -4.87 -51.52
C THR A 493 10.05 -4.41 -52.25
N ALA A 494 10.20 -3.50 -53.23
CA ALA A 494 9.12 -2.97 -54.04
C ALA A 494 9.30 -3.34 -55.51
N ASP A 495 8.24 -3.31 -56.30
CA ASP A 495 8.30 -3.60 -57.76
C ASP A 495 9.02 -2.51 -58.55
N THR A 496 9.16 -1.31 -57.96
CA THR A 496 9.89 -0.19 -58.57
C THR A 496 10.91 0.36 -57.59
N ASN A 497 11.94 1.09 -58.12
CA ASN A 497 12.98 1.67 -57.28
C ASN A 497 12.39 2.57 -56.18
N ILE A 498 12.93 2.42 -54.98
CA ILE A 498 12.60 3.23 -53.82
C ILE A 498 13.46 4.49 -53.86
N SER A 499 12.82 5.66 -53.88
CA SER A 499 13.53 6.94 -53.89
C SER A 499 13.90 7.41 -52.50
N SER A 500 13.05 7.19 -51.53
CA SER A 500 13.31 7.47 -50.10
C SER A 500 12.46 6.61 -49.20
N VAL A 501 12.93 6.41 -47.97
CA VAL A 501 12.18 5.80 -46.88
C VAL A 501 12.26 6.68 -45.67
N GLU A 502 11.14 6.99 -45.10
CA GLU A 502 10.97 7.62 -43.80
C GLU A 502 10.47 6.53 -42.81
N LEU A 503 11.21 6.34 -41.72
CA LEU A 503 10.84 5.39 -40.66
C LEU A 503 10.26 6.14 -39.45
N TYR A 504 9.10 5.78 -39.01
CA TYR A 504 8.42 6.36 -37.86
C TYR A 504 8.25 5.31 -36.77
N ASN A 505 8.39 5.71 -35.51
CA ASN A 505 8.02 4.85 -34.38
C ASN A 505 6.48 4.78 -34.22
N ALA A 506 6.01 3.96 -33.29
CA ALA A 506 4.60 3.83 -33.01
C ALA A 506 3.93 5.14 -32.52
N ALA A 507 4.72 6.11 -32.06
CA ALA A 507 4.24 7.44 -31.66
C ALA A 507 4.20 8.44 -32.84
N GLY A 508 4.46 8.00 -34.09
CA GLY A 508 4.47 8.86 -35.27
C GLY A 508 5.70 9.78 -35.39
N SER A 509 6.69 9.64 -34.46
CA SER A 509 7.92 10.42 -34.54
C SER A 509 8.86 9.83 -35.57
N LEU A 510 9.48 10.68 -36.40
CA LEU A 510 10.48 10.27 -37.39
C LEU A 510 11.71 9.71 -36.66
N VAL A 511 12.05 8.46 -36.95
CA VAL A 511 13.17 7.73 -36.36
C VAL A 511 14.40 7.83 -37.25
N SER A 512 14.21 7.64 -38.57
CA SER A 512 15.24 7.75 -39.56
C SER A 512 14.65 8.08 -40.92
N GLU A 513 15.48 8.72 -41.77
CA GLU A 513 15.13 9.02 -43.15
C GLU A 513 16.34 8.63 -44.05
N ASN A 514 16.07 7.82 -45.06
CA ASN A 514 17.05 7.47 -46.10
C ASN A 514 16.58 8.05 -47.43
N LYS A 515 17.43 8.85 -48.09
CA LYS A 515 17.14 9.52 -49.37
C LYS A 515 18.02 8.98 -50.47
N GLN A 516 17.54 9.07 -51.72
CA GLN A 516 18.26 8.74 -52.95
C GLN A 516 18.73 7.28 -53.03
N LEU A 517 17.88 6.35 -52.62
CA LEU A 517 18.21 4.93 -52.58
C LEU A 517 18.41 4.30 -53.96
N GLY A 518 17.59 4.66 -54.96
CA GLY A 518 17.75 4.19 -56.35
C GLY A 518 17.69 2.68 -56.56
N SER A 519 17.25 1.93 -55.53
CA SER A 519 17.13 0.47 -55.53
C SER A 519 15.69 0.08 -55.23
N ASN A 520 15.26 -1.06 -55.72
CA ASN A 520 13.95 -1.62 -55.39
C ASN A 520 13.94 -2.36 -54.03
N GLU A 521 15.07 -2.40 -53.36
CA GLU A 521 15.24 -3.03 -52.05
C GLU A 521 15.95 -2.09 -51.07
N VAL A 522 15.52 -2.08 -49.82
CA VAL A 522 16.15 -1.39 -48.71
C VAL A 522 16.10 -2.23 -47.43
N VAL A 523 17.20 -2.28 -46.71
CA VAL A 523 17.24 -2.83 -45.34
C VAL A 523 17.19 -1.69 -44.34
N LEU A 524 16.23 -1.70 -43.46
CA LEU A 524 16.06 -0.74 -42.39
C LEU A 524 16.56 -1.35 -41.07
N THR A 525 17.40 -0.61 -40.38
CA THR A 525 17.80 -0.94 -39.01
C THR A 525 16.89 -0.20 -38.05
N LEU A 526 16.19 -0.96 -37.23
CA LEU A 526 15.30 -0.45 -36.19
C LEU A 526 16.13 -0.18 -34.92
N PRO A 527 15.95 0.94 -34.24
CA PRO A 527 16.66 1.24 -32.98
C PRO A 527 16.52 0.16 -31.93
N HIS A 528 15.35 -0.49 -31.87
CA HIS A 528 15.04 -1.61 -30.99
C HIS A 528 13.90 -2.44 -31.59
N ARG A 529 13.61 -3.58 -30.99
CA ARG A 529 12.44 -4.38 -31.37
C ARG A 529 11.16 -3.63 -30.99
N GLY A 530 10.30 -3.37 -31.97
CA GLY A 530 9.09 -2.60 -31.79
C GLY A 530 8.20 -2.61 -33.03
N VAL A 531 7.13 -1.83 -32.98
CA VAL A 531 6.27 -1.54 -34.13
C VAL A 531 6.71 -0.21 -34.74
N TYR A 532 6.96 -0.21 -36.05
CA TYR A 532 7.33 0.97 -36.81
C TYR A 532 6.45 1.09 -38.04
N VAL A 533 6.43 2.28 -38.61
CA VAL A 533 5.79 2.56 -39.89
C VAL A 533 6.85 3.05 -40.86
N ALA A 534 7.04 2.34 -41.93
CA ALA A 534 7.90 2.78 -43.03
C ALA A 534 7.05 3.43 -44.13
N LYS A 535 7.34 4.67 -44.48
CA LYS A 535 6.75 5.40 -45.58
C LYS A 535 7.77 5.48 -46.73
N LEU A 536 7.47 4.78 -47.80
CA LEU A 536 8.32 4.69 -48.98
C LEU A 536 7.83 5.65 -50.06
N ARG A 537 8.72 6.40 -50.67
CA ARG A 537 8.49 7.08 -51.96
C ARG A 537 9.13 6.28 -53.05
N LEU A 538 8.39 5.93 -54.06
CA LEU A 538 8.85 5.15 -55.20
C LEU A 538 9.24 6.08 -56.36
N ALA A 539 10.06 5.58 -57.30
CA ALA A 539 10.53 6.35 -58.44
C ALA A 539 9.38 6.84 -59.34
N ASN A 540 8.26 6.12 -59.38
CA ASN A 540 7.04 6.51 -60.08
C ASN A 540 6.22 7.58 -59.35
N ARG A 541 6.76 8.20 -58.29
CA ARG A 541 6.15 9.20 -57.40
C ARG A 541 5.01 8.67 -56.51
N SER A 542 4.68 7.40 -56.57
CA SER A 542 3.73 6.81 -55.64
C SER A 542 4.33 6.72 -54.22
N VAL A 543 3.46 6.72 -53.22
CA VAL A 543 3.84 6.57 -51.81
C VAL A 543 3.20 5.28 -51.27
N LYS A 544 4.03 4.44 -50.69
CA LYS A 544 3.59 3.22 -49.95
C LYS A 544 3.89 3.42 -48.47
N VAL A 545 2.98 2.97 -47.64
CA VAL A 545 3.14 3.00 -46.19
C VAL A 545 2.93 1.60 -45.67
N VAL A 546 3.87 1.09 -44.90
CA VAL A 546 3.83 -0.29 -44.38
C VAL A 546 4.20 -0.33 -42.91
N LYS A 547 3.48 -1.15 -42.16
CA LYS A 547 3.81 -1.45 -40.76
C LYS A 547 4.85 -2.56 -40.73
N ILE A 548 5.92 -2.35 -39.96
CA ILE A 548 7.05 -3.27 -39.82
C ILE A 548 7.38 -3.57 -38.36
#